data_a1e0632d33b275180179a62232384515
#
_entry.id   a1e0632d33b275180179a62232384515
#
_cell.length_a   1.000
_cell.length_b   1.000
_cell.length_c   1.000
_cell.angle_alpha   90.00
_cell.angle_beta   90.00
_cell.angle_gamma   90.00
#
_symmetry.space_group_name_H-M   'P 1'
#
loop_
_entity.id
_entity.type
_entity.pdbx_description
1 polymer ?
#
loop_
_entity_poly.entity_id
_entity_poly.type
_entity_poly.pdbx_seq_one_letter_code
_entity_poly.pdbx_strand_id
1 'polypeptide(L)'
;MDSLFHVGGKPFFSIGGQLNNSTSSDPALTEKAFKTCVGLGLNTVAAPVHWELFEKEEGAYDFAQIDMLMELARRSGLRLVVLWFGTWKNGNSHYVPEWVKLQKERFLWAKANDGAEIRALSPTCE
;
A
#
# COMPACT_ATOMS: atom_id res chain seq x y z
N MET A 1 3.65 -13.40 -30.63
CA MET A 1 3.30 -13.44 -29.19
C MET A 1 2.23 -12.39 -28.94
N ASP A 2 1.09 -12.78 -28.40
CA ASP A 2 0.09 -11.82 -27.97
C ASP A 2 0.63 -11.08 -26.75
N SER A 3 0.87 -9.78 -26.87
CA SER A 3 1.44 -8.92 -25.81
C SER A 3 0.37 -8.29 -24.92
N LEU A 4 -0.89 -8.71 -25.06
CA LEU A 4 -1.99 -8.17 -24.27
C LEU A 4 -2.05 -8.83 -22.89
N PHE A 5 -2.38 -8.03 -21.88
CA PHE A 5 -2.71 -8.54 -20.55
C PHE A 5 -4.07 -9.23 -20.58
N HIS A 6 -4.18 -10.42 -20.00
CA HIS A 6 -5.40 -11.22 -19.98
C HIS A 6 -5.92 -11.42 -18.55
N VAL A 7 -7.23 -11.35 -18.39
CA VAL A 7 -7.94 -11.68 -17.15
C VAL A 7 -9.05 -12.68 -17.47
N GLY A 8 -9.02 -13.86 -16.83
CA GLY A 8 -9.98 -14.93 -17.12
C GLY A 8 -9.95 -15.39 -18.59
N GLY A 9 -8.77 -15.39 -19.20
CA GLY A 9 -8.57 -15.81 -20.60
C GLY A 9 -9.02 -14.80 -21.66
N LYS A 10 -9.45 -13.58 -21.26
CA LYS A 10 -9.88 -12.52 -22.18
C LYS A 10 -8.90 -11.34 -22.12
N PRO A 11 -8.62 -10.66 -23.26
CA PRO A 11 -7.86 -9.43 -23.25
C PRO A 11 -8.44 -8.42 -22.26
N PHE A 12 -7.58 -7.80 -21.45
CA PHE A 12 -7.99 -6.84 -20.44
C PHE A 12 -7.17 -5.55 -20.57
N PHE A 13 -7.86 -4.45 -20.76
CA PHE A 13 -7.28 -3.12 -20.76
C PHE A 13 -7.59 -2.45 -19.43
N SER A 14 -6.57 -2.21 -18.59
CA SER A 14 -6.72 -1.58 -17.30
C SER A 14 -6.94 -0.08 -17.43
N ILE A 15 -8.10 0.39 -16.97
CA ILE A 15 -8.40 1.80 -16.78
C ILE A 15 -8.55 1.99 -15.28
N GLY A 16 -7.52 2.54 -14.64
CA GLY A 16 -7.43 2.55 -13.18
C GLY A 16 -7.21 3.91 -12.57
N GLY A 17 -7.51 3.98 -11.26
CA GLY A 17 -7.18 5.09 -10.39
C GLY A 17 -6.39 4.61 -9.18
N GLN A 18 -5.51 5.47 -8.68
CA GLN A 18 -4.78 5.22 -7.44
C GLN A 18 -5.43 6.00 -6.29
N LEU A 19 -5.67 5.33 -5.17
CA LEU A 19 -6.12 5.97 -3.94
C LEU A 19 -5.01 6.80 -3.30
N ASN A 20 -5.40 7.85 -2.57
CA ASN A 20 -4.45 8.62 -1.76
C ASN A 20 -3.80 7.75 -0.69
N ASN A 21 -2.60 8.14 -0.26
CA ASN A 21 -1.72 7.34 0.59
C ASN A 21 -2.40 6.73 1.83
N SER A 22 -3.27 7.46 2.51
CA SER A 22 -3.91 7.00 3.76
C SER A 22 -5.40 6.66 3.60
N THR A 23 -5.95 6.68 2.39
CA THR A 23 -7.38 6.41 2.17
C THR A 23 -7.77 5.02 2.67
N SER A 24 -6.94 4.02 2.38
CA SER A 24 -7.24 2.62 2.72
C SER A 24 -7.04 2.25 4.20
N SER A 25 -6.63 3.18 5.05
CA SER A 25 -6.62 2.99 6.51
C SER A 25 -7.96 3.30 7.18
N ASP A 26 -8.89 3.94 6.45
CA ASP A 26 -10.24 4.23 6.92
C ASP A 26 -11.27 3.50 6.02
N PRO A 27 -12.07 2.56 6.57
CA PRO A 27 -13.03 1.79 5.78
C PRO A 27 -14.08 2.64 5.08
N ALA A 28 -14.59 3.70 5.72
CA ALA A 28 -15.62 4.56 5.15
C ALA A 28 -15.08 5.40 3.99
N LEU A 29 -13.89 5.96 4.14
CA LEU A 29 -13.20 6.69 3.06
C LEU A 29 -12.86 5.76 1.91
N THR A 30 -12.42 4.53 2.21
CA THR A 30 -12.11 3.51 1.21
C THR A 30 -13.34 3.16 0.40
N GLU A 31 -14.47 2.87 1.04
CA GLU A 31 -15.73 2.55 0.36
C GLU A 31 -16.19 3.70 -0.54
N LYS A 32 -16.10 4.94 -0.05
CA LYS A 32 -16.42 6.14 -0.85
C LYS A 32 -15.52 6.26 -2.09
N ALA A 33 -14.22 6.02 -1.92
CA ALA A 33 -13.26 6.06 -3.03
C ALA A 33 -13.54 4.99 -4.09
N PHE A 34 -13.88 3.76 -3.67
CA PHE A 34 -14.27 2.68 -4.59
C PHE A 34 -15.55 3.04 -5.36
N LYS A 35 -16.58 3.58 -4.69
CA LYS A 35 -17.79 4.09 -5.35
C LYS A 35 -17.46 5.17 -6.39
N THR A 36 -16.53 6.06 -6.07
CA THR A 36 -16.06 7.09 -7.02
C THR A 36 -15.38 6.45 -8.22
N CYS A 37 -14.50 5.47 -8.03
CA CYS A 37 -13.86 4.74 -9.13
C CYS A 37 -14.89 4.10 -10.08
N VAL A 38 -15.91 3.45 -9.51
CA VAL A 38 -17.02 2.87 -10.30
C VAL A 38 -17.77 3.94 -11.07
N GLY A 39 -18.11 5.05 -10.41
CA GLY A 39 -18.83 6.17 -11.03
C GLY A 39 -18.06 6.86 -12.18
N LEU A 40 -16.73 6.78 -12.16
CA LEU A 40 -15.85 7.26 -13.23
C LEU A 40 -15.64 6.22 -14.35
N GLY A 41 -16.26 5.05 -14.27
CA GLY A 41 -16.11 3.98 -15.27
C GLY A 41 -14.76 3.27 -15.22
N LEU A 42 -14.04 3.34 -14.10
CA LEU A 42 -12.79 2.61 -13.91
C LEU A 42 -13.07 1.10 -13.73
N ASN A 43 -12.14 0.27 -14.15
CA ASN A 43 -12.19 -1.19 -13.96
C ASN A 43 -11.08 -1.71 -13.04
N THR A 44 -10.17 -0.82 -12.61
CA THR A 44 -9.03 -1.14 -11.77
C THR A 44 -8.84 -0.06 -10.71
N VAL A 45 -8.44 -0.45 -9.50
CA VAL A 45 -8.06 0.45 -8.43
C VAL A 45 -6.74 0.03 -7.82
N ALA A 46 -5.81 0.97 -7.66
CA ALA A 46 -4.58 0.78 -6.93
C ALA A 46 -4.73 1.32 -5.51
N ALA A 47 -4.62 0.47 -4.51
CA ALA A 47 -4.86 0.81 -3.11
C ALA A 47 -3.66 0.50 -2.21
N PRO A 48 -3.27 1.44 -1.33
CA PRO A 48 -2.20 1.23 -0.36
C PRO A 48 -2.55 0.17 0.69
N VAL A 49 -1.56 -0.65 1.02
CA VAL A 49 -1.53 -1.48 2.22
C VAL A 49 -0.32 -1.05 3.04
N HIS A 50 -0.53 -0.77 4.31
CA HIS A 50 0.46 -0.15 5.19
C HIS A 50 1.12 -1.20 6.08
N TRP A 51 2.43 -1.26 6.09
CA TRP A 51 3.17 -2.20 6.93
C TRP A 51 2.83 -2.01 8.42
N GLU A 52 2.73 -0.75 8.90
CA GLU A 52 2.38 -0.43 10.29
C GLU A 52 1.00 -0.95 10.74
N LEU A 53 0.08 -1.19 9.79
CA LEU A 53 -1.22 -1.79 10.09
C LEU A 53 -1.21 -3.30 9.88
N PHE A 54 -0.39 -3.79 8.98
CA PHE A 54 -0.26 -5.20 8.65
C PHE A 54 0.52 -6.01 9.69
N GLU A 55 1.54 -5.38 10.31
CA GLU A 55 2.43 -6.03 11.29
C GLU A 55 2.68 -5.09 12.46
N LYS A 56 1.64 -4.87 13.27
CA LYS A 56 1.70 -3.98 14.46
C LYS A 56 2.69 -4.46 15.51
N GLU A 57 2.84 -5.78 15.64
CA GLU A 57 3.82 -6.46 16.47
C GLU A 57 4.66 -7.36 15.58
N GLU A 58 5.97 -7.46 15.85
CA GLU A 58 6.90 -8.23 15.03
C GLU A 58 6.46 -9.70 14.90
N GLY A 59 6.28 -10.16 13.66
CA GLY A 59 5.84 -11.52 13.35
C GLY A 59 4.33 -11.77 13.50
N ALA A 60 3.54 -10.78 13.93
CA ALA A 60 2.09 -10.90 14.05
C ALA A 60 1.39 -10.15 12.89
N TYR A 61 0.83 -10.90 11.94
CA TYR A 61 0.26 -10.37 10.70
C TYR A 61 -1.24 -10.20 10.77
N ASP A 62 -1.70 -8.96 10.53
CA ASP A 62 -3.11 -8.57 10.48
C ASP A 62 -3.54 -8.33 9.02
N PHE A 63 -4.37 -9.22 8.49
CA PHE A 63 -4.86 -9.16 7.11
C PHE A 63 -6.11 -8.30 6.93
N ALA A 64 -6.66 -7.70 8.00
CA ALA A 64 -7.94 -7.00 7.98
C ALA A 64 -8.02 -5.91 6.89
N GLN A 65 -6.95 -5.13 6.69
CA GLN A 65 -6.92 -4.11 5.64
C GLN A 65 -6.97 -4.73 4.23
N ILE A 66 -6.24 -5.81 4.02
CA ILE A 66 -6.19 -6.51 2.72
C ILE A 66 -7.54 -7.15 2.44
N ASP A 67 -8.14 -7.83 3.42
CA ASP A 67 -9.44 -8.49 3.29
C ASP A 67 -10.54 -7.48 2.96
N MET A 68 -10.55 -6.33 3.64
CA MET A 68 -11.47 -5.23 3.34
C MET A 68 -11.32 -4.73 1.90
N LEU A 69 -10.10 -4.50 1.43
CA LEU A 69 -9.84 -4.05 0.07
C LEU A 69 -10.26 -5.09 -0.97
N MET A 70 -10.00 -6.37 -0.72
CA MET A 70 -10.40 -7.47 -1.60
C MET A 70 -11.92 -7.59 -1.69
N GLU A 71 -12.62 -7.48 -0.56
CA GLU A 71 -14.08 -7.53 -0.52
C GLU A 71 -14.71 -6.35 -1.26
N LEU A 72 -14.21 -5.13 -1.02
CA LEU A 72 -14.66 -3.93 -1.75
C LEU A 72 -14.42 -4.05 -3.26
N ALA A 73 -13.26 -4.56 -3.67
CA ALA A 73 -12.94 -4.76 -5.08
C ALA A 73 -13.91 -5.76 -5.74
N ARG A 74 -14.18 -6.90 -5.08
CA ARG A 74 -15.15 -7.90 -5.56
C ARG A 74 -16.56 -7.33 -5.70
N ARG A 75 -17.05 -6.66 -4.66
CA ARG A 75 -18.39 -6.04 -4.65
C ARG A 75 -18.56 -4.96 -5.69
N SER A 76 -17.47 -4.22 -5.96
CA SER A 76 -17.44 -3.12 -6.93
C SER A 76 -17.15 -3.57 -8.37
N GLY A 77 -16.81 -4.85 -8.59
CA GLY A 77 -16.39 -5.35 -9.90
C GLY A 77 -15.05 -4.79 -10.38
N LEU A 78 -14.25 -4.21 -9.48
CA LEU A 78 -12.94 -3.65 -9.80
C LEU A 78 -11.83 -4.68 -9.62
N ARG A 79 -10.77 -4.56 -10.43
CA ARG A 79 -9.49 -5.23 -10.18
C ARG A 79 -8.68 -4.44 -9.18
N LEU A 80 -8.09 -5.15 -8.22
CA LEU A 80 -7.27 -4.54 -7.18
C LEU A 80 -5.79 -4.68 -7.52
N VAL A 81 -5.07 -3.57 -7.46
CA VAL A 81 -3.61 -3.52 -7.43
C VAL A 81 -3.20 -3.09 -6.03
N VAL A 82 -2.54 -3.98 -5.31
CA VAL A 82 -2.03 -3.67 -3.96
C VAL A 82 -0.73 -2.89 -4.08
N LEU A 83 -0.68 -1.72 -3.44
CA LEU A 83 0.52 -0.92 -3.29
C LEU A 83 1.07 -1.12 -1.89
N TRP A 84 2.16 -1.88 -1.76
CA TRP A 84 2.79 -2.10 -0.46
C TRP A 84 3.56 -0.86 -0.01
N PHE A 85 3.11 -0.24 1.08
CA PHE A 85 3.80 0.86 1.75
C PHE A 85 4.58 0.29 2.93
N GLY A 86 5.80 -0.15 2.64
CA GLY A 86 6.72 -0.75 3.59
C GLY A 86 7.79 0.24 4.04
N THR A 87 9.06 -0.07 3.74
CA THR A 87 10.23 0.66 4.23
C THR A 87 10.23 2.13 3.81
N TRP A 88 9.90 2.42 2.53
CA TRP A 88 9.91 3.80 2.02
C TRP A 88 8.66 4.12 1.22
N LYS A 89 8.16 5.34 1.45
CA LYS A 89 7.17 5.99 0.60
C LYS A 89 7.48 7.48 0.52
N ASN A 90 7.65 8.00 -0.71
CA ASN A 90 7.98 9.42 -0.95
C ASN A 90 9.26 9.89 -0.21
N GLY A 91 10.28 9.03 -0.14
CA GLY A 91 11.53 9.33 0.55
C GLY A 91 11.46 9.30 2.08
N ASN A 92 10.40 8.75 2.66
CA ASN A 92 10.21 8.65 4.10
C ASN A 92 9.79 7.22 4.51
N SER A 93 10.08 6.87 5.77
CA SER A 93 9.69 5.61 6.40
C SER A 93 8.50 5.79 7.36
N HIS A 94 7.46 6.51 6.91
CA HIS A 94 6.29 6.80 7.75
C HIS A 94 5.47 5.56 8.07
N TYR A 95 5.37 4.63 7.11
CA TYR A 95 4.50 3.45 7.17
C TYR A 95 5.16 2.20 7.75
N VAL A 96 6.37 2.33 8.29
CA VAL A 96 6.99 1.22 9.04
C VAL A 96 6.33 1.11 10.42
N PRO A 97 6.22 -0.09 11.00
CA PRO A 97 5.66 -0.31 12.32
C PRO A 97 6.39 0.46 13.43
N GLU A 98 5.70 0.70 14.54
CA GLU A 98 6.28 1.40 15.68
C GLU A 98 7.47 0.64 16.29
N TRP A 99 7.37 -0.70 16.34
CA TRP A 99 8.47 -1.53 16.84
C TRP A 99 9.76 -1.40 16.00
N VAL A 100 9.65 -1.12 14.68
CA VAL A 100 10.80 -0.77 13.83
C VAL A 100 11.35 0.61 14.20
N LYS A 101 10.46 1.62 14.38
CA LYS A 101 10.84 3.01 14.69
C LYS A 101 11.57 3.11 16.03
N LEU A 102 11.21 2.27 16.99
CA LEU A 102 11.77 2.27 18.35
C LEU A 102 13.11 1.52 18.48
N GLN A 103 13.40 0.57 17.60
CA GLN A 103 14.62 -0.24 17.64
C GLN A 103 15.73 0.33 16.74
N LYS A 104 16.16 1.55 17.03
CA LYS A 104 17.14 2.29 16.19
C LYS A 104 18.52 1.64 16.10
N GLU A 105 18.89 0.78 17.05
CA GLU A 105 20.15 0.01 16.99
C GLU A 105 20.10 -1.12 15.97
N ARG A 106 18.91 -1.70 15.78
CA ARG A 106 18.65 -2.76 14.80
C ARG A 106 18.28 -2.20 13.44
N PHE A 107 17.45 -1.15 13.41
CA PHE A 107 16.97 -0.51 12.20
C PHE A 107 17.56 0.90 12.08
N LEU A 108 18.71 0.98 11.42
CA LEU A 108 19.44 2.24 11.28
C LEU A 108 18.66 3.23 10.42
N TRP A 109 18.67 4.48 10.85
CA TRP A 109 18.12 5.58 10.06
C TRP A 109 19.22 6.18 9.15
N ALA A 110 18.82 6.56 7.96
CA ALA A 110 19.73 7.20 7.01
C ALA A 110 20.19 8.57 7.52
N LYS A 111 21.40 8.95 7.12
CA LYS A 111 21.99 10.24 7.50
C LYS A 111 22.25 11.08 6.25
N ALA A 112 22.01 12.37 6.37
CA ALA A 112 22.43 13.36 5.39
C ALA A 112 23.96 13.55 5.40
N ASN A 113 24.49 14.28 4.44
CA ASN A 113 25.93 14.50 4.31
C ASN A 113 26.55 15.26 5.51
N ASP A 114 25.76 16.03 6.23
CA ASP A 114 26.15 16.73 7.46
C ASP A 114 26.04 15.85 8.73
N GLY A 115 25.63 14.58 8.57
CA GLY A 115 25.44 13.62 9.65
C GLY A 115 24.07 13.68 10.33
N ALA A 116 23.18 14.60 9.94
CA ALA A 116 21.84 14.69 10.49
C ALA A 116 21.01 13.46 10.09
N GLU A 117 20.25 12.88 11.05
CA GLU A 117 19.32 11.78 10.77
C GLU A 117 18.14 12.29 9.94
N ILE A 118 17.80 11.57 8.87
CA ILE A 118 16.64 11.85 8.05
C ILE A 118 15.53 10.82 8.35
N ARG A 119 14.27 11.16 8.02
CA ARG A 119 13.10 10.30 8.31
C ARG A 119 12.96 9.12 7.33
N ALA A 120 14.06 8.42 7.09
CA ALA A 120 14.11 7.25 6.22
C ALA A 120 15.04 6.20 6.81
N LEU A 121 14.63 4.95 6.79
CA LEU A 121 15.50 3.83 7.16
C LEU A 121 16.67 3.74 6.18
N SER A 122 17.83 3.36 6.69
CA SER A 122 19.00 3.11 5.86
C SER A 122 18.75 1.88 4.96
N PRO A 123 19.14 1.90 3.69
CA PRO A 123 19.09 0.72 2.83
C PRO A 123 20.06 -0.40 3.28
N THR A 124 20.91 -0.11 4.27
CA THR A 124 21.91 -1.05 4.80
C THR A 124 21.51 -1.65 6.15
N CYS A 125 20.31 -1.33 6.69
CA CYS A 125 19.81 -2.01 7.88
C CYS A 125 19.27 -3.39 7.52
N GLU A 126 19.58 -4.36 8.38
CA GLU A 126 19.10 -5.74 8.26
C GLU A 126 17.68 -5.91 8.84
#